data_9ae91dc53f06b7f5f7e4a3efbb233419
#
_entry.id   9ae91dc53f06b7f5f7e4a3efbb233419
#
_cell.length_a   1.000
_cell.length_b   1.000
_cell.length_c   1.000
_cell.angle_alpha   90.00
_cell.angle_beta   90.00
_cell.angle_gamma   90.00
#
_symmetry.space_group_name_H-M   'P 1'
#
loop_
_entity.id
_entity.type
_entity.pdbx_description
1 polymer ?
#
loop_
_entity_poly.entity_id
_entity_poly.type
_entity_poly.pdbx_seq_one_letter_code
_entity_poly.pdbx_strand_id
1 'polypeptide(L)'
;LIGLVGSEMCIRDRYDGEFILRFDDTDTKVKPPLLEAYERIEEETTWLIGRKPDRVVIASDRIDLYHQHATEMVEQGFGYVCRCTADAFKEFRTSKTNCPCRSQNVQDNLVLWKRMLDGKFKPGEAVVRVKTDMSLKNPALRDWPALRIQDTTAHPHPRPEVGSKHVVWPLLDFQSAVEDHLQGVTHIVRGKDLMDSTRKQTLLYEHFGWTYPETMYWGRVKVHEWGGFSTSQMRTDIEAGRYTGWDDPRLPTLAGLRNRGIQAEALRNFWTELGITQKDISVPLSTLYSHNTKSVDDDAPRLSFVRHAVEFELIGDHPDQLNIPVHPNHPSMGLRTWKLSDGRIWLEGEDLEKMDLRLKEFADVALHDQEARVESIERSDKRPIVHWLPVSHSFEAMVLSTKDDTIVHTEGQLERHKFKAGTIVQLERVGYAIVVDSTTLILCHEESQDE
;
A
#
# COMPACT_ATOMS: atom_id res chain seq x y z
N LEU A 1 -4.65 -4.36 0.22
CA LEU A 1 -3.40 -5.00 0.70
C LEU A 1 -2.80 -4.26 1.90
N ILE A 2 -2.58 -2.96 1.84
CA ILE A 2 -1.91 -2.19 2.90
C ILE A 2 -2.53 -2.41 4.29
N GLY A 3 -3.86 -2.35 4.40
CA GLY A 3 -4.56 -2.47 5.67
C GLY A 3 -4.52 -3.86 6.30
N LEU A 4 -4.66 -4.90 5.49
CA LEU A 4 -4.63 -6.29 5.97
C LEU A 4 -3.24 -6.67 6.47
N VAL A 5 -2.19 -6.40 5.70
CA VAL A 5 -0.80 -6.70 6.08
C VAL A 5 -0.40 -6.02 7.39
N GLY A 6 -0.79 -4.75 7.60
CA GLY A 6 -0.52 -4.04 8.85
C GLY A 6 -1.12 -4.70 10.08
N SER A 7 -2.37 -5.21 9.97
CA SER A 7 -3.06 -5.85 11.10
C SER A 7 -2.57 -7.26 11.38
N GLU A 8 -2.29 -8.03 10.34
CA GLU A 8 -1.70 -9.38 10.46
C GLU A 8 -0.34 -9.31 11.15
N MET A 9 0.45 -8.29 10.85
CA MET A 9 1.72 -8.04 11.54
C MET A 9 1.54 -7.79 13.03
N CYS A 10 0.59 -6.94 13.43
CA CYS A 10 0.35 -6.65 14.83
C CYS A 10 -0.05 -7.91 15.60
N ILE A 11 -0.84 -8.79 14.98
CA ILE A 11 -1.22 -10.07 15.57
C ILE A 11 0.02 -10.98 15.68
N ARG A 12 0.79 -11.12 14.59
CA ARG A 12 2.02 -11.91 14.59
C ARG A 12 2.98 -11.46 15.70
N ASP A 13 3.29 -10.16 15.79
CA ASP A 13 4.22 -9.62 16.76
C ASP A 13 3.72 -9.82 18.21
N ARG A 14 2.41 -9.69 18.41
CA ARG A 14 1.78 -9.89 19.71
C ARG A 14 1.84 -11.34 20.20
N TYR A 15 1.82 -12.29 19.27
CA TYR A 15 1.79 -13.73 19.57
C TYR A 15 3.09 -14.46 19.19
N ASP A 16 4.13 -13.72 18.83
CA ASP A 16 5.43 -14.27 18.35
C ASP A 16 5.24 -15.32 17.23
N GLY A 17 4.36 -14.98 16.30
CA GLY A 17 3.94 -15.85 15.21
C GLY A 17 4.80 -15.74 13.95
N GLU A 18 4.56 -16.64 12.99
CA GLU A 18 5.13 -16.58 11.65
C GLU A 18 4.25 -15.73 10.71
N PHE A 19 4.88 -15.02 9.79
CA PHE A 19 4.22 -14.31 8.70
C PHE A 19 4.44 -15.05 7.39
N ILE A 20 3.33 -15.52 6.78
CA ILE A 20 3.35 -16.24 5.51
C ILE A 20 2.82 -15.33 4.41
N LEU A 21 3.64 -15.07 3.39
CA LEU A 21 3.20 -14.43 2.16
C LEU A 21 2.74 -15.49 1.17
N ARG A 22 1.46 -15.46 0.79
CA ARG A 22 0.90 -16.38 -0.19
C ARG A 22 0.41 -15.67 -1.44
N PHE A 23 0.85 -16.16 -2.59
CA PHE A 23 0.38 -15.75 -3.89
C PHE A 23 -0.74 -16.68 -4.36
N ASP A 24 -1.98 -16.20 -4.34
CA ASP A 24 -3.15 -16.95 -4.81
C ASP A 24 -3.34 -16.73 -6.33
N ASP A 25 -2.44 -17.28 -7.10
CA ASP A 25 -2.23 -17.05 -8.54
C ASP A 25 -2.87 -18.14 -9.44
N THR A 26 -3.99 -18.70 -9.03
CA THR A 26 -4.63 -19.84 -9.71
C THR A 26 -5.65 -19.47 -10.80
N ASP A 27 -5.75 -18.20 -11.22
CA ASP A 27 -6.63 -17.77 -12.33
C ASP A 27 -5.80 -17.36 -13.54
N THR A 28 -5.92 -18.12 -14.64
CA THR A 28 -5.15 -17.86 -15.86
C THR A 28 -5.88 -16.97 -16.86
N LYS A 29 -7.19 -16.71 -16.69
CA LYS A 29 -8.03 -16.05 -17.70
C LYS A 29 -8.59 -14.69 -17.24
N VAL A 30 -9.25 -14.65 -16.09
CA VAL A 30 -10.00 -13.46 -15.66
C VAL A 30 -9.08 -12.46 -14.97
N LYS A 31 -8.20 -12.98 -14.10
CA LYS A 31 -7.20 -12.19 -13.36
C LYS A 31 -5.85 -12.92 -13.37
N PRO A 32 -5.22 -13.03 -14.56
CA PRO A 32 -3.90 -13.66 -14.63
C PRO A 32 -2.90 -12.87 -13.79
N PRO A 33 -1.99 -13.55 -13.09
CA PRO A 33 -0.97 -12.88 -12.30
C PRO A 33 0.01 -12.12 -13.21
N LEU A 34 0.58 -11.03 -12.69
CA LEU A 34 1.67 -10.30 -13.33
C LEU A 34 3.00 -10.87 -12.82
N LEU A 35 3.91 -11.20 -13.72
CA LEU A 35 5.21 -11.78 -13.35
C LEU A 35 6.01 -10.84 -12.44
N GLU A 36 6.00 -9.56 -12.71
CA GLU A 36 6.66 -8.55 -11.88
C GLU A 36 6.06 -8.42 -10.47
N ALA A 37 4.82 -8.85 -10.27
CA ALA A 37 4.13 -8.70 -9.00
C ALA A 37 4.71 -9.62 -7.91
N TYR A 38 5.31 -10.76 -8.25
CA TYR A 38 5.86 -11.68 -7.25
C TYR A 38 7.02 -11.03 -6.49
N GLU A 39 8.02 -10.53 -7.21
CA GLU A 39 9.16 -9.84 -6.60
C GLU A 39 8.76 -8.55 -5.90
N ARG A 40 7.95 -7.72 -6.56
CA ARG A 40 7.52 -6.43 -6.00
C ARG A 40 6.69 -6.58 -4.72
N ILE A 41 5.75 -7.51 -4.68
CA ILE A 41 4.93 -7.74 -3.49
C ILE A 41 5.79 -8.25 -2.33
N GLU A 42 6.78 -9.11 -2.59
CA GLU A 42 7.71 -9.57 -1.56
C GLU A 42 8.58 -8.42 -1.06
N GLU A 43 9.11 -7.58 -1.95
CA GLU A 43 9.90 -6.39 -1.60
C GLU A 43 9.09 -5.38 -0.78
N GLU A 44 7.90 -5.01 -1.27
CA GLU A 44 7.02 -4.06 -0.59
C GLU A 44 6.55 -4.58 0.78
N THR A 45 6.25 -5.88 0.87
CA THR A 45 5.91 -6.55 2.12
C THR A 45 7.09 -6.52 3.08
N THR A 46 8.30 -6.85 2.60
CA THR A 46 9.54 -6.80 3.37
C THR A 46 9.81 -5.39 3.90
N TRP A 47 9.65 -4.38 3.07
CA TRP A 47 9.79 -2.98 3.49
C TRP A 47 8.76 -2.59 4.56
N LEU A 48 7.49 -2.92 4.34
CA LEU A 48 6.43 -2.58 5.29
C LEU A 48 6.61 -3.27 6.64
N ILE A 49 7.03 -4.55 6.64
CA ILE A 49 7.21 -5.36 7.85
C ILE A 49 8.55 -5.06 8.55
N GLY A 50 9.56 -4.58 7.80
CA GLY A 50 10.92 -4.40 8.28
C GLY A 50 11.77 -5.68 8.28
N ARG A 51 11.23 -6.82 7.82
CA ARG A 51 11.93 -8.09 7.62
C ARG A 51 11.26 -8.92 6.52
N LYS A 52 11.98 -9.90 5.98
CA LYS A 52 11.37 -10.83 5.01
C LYS A 52 10.24 -11.64 5.64
N PRO A 53 9.23 -12.05 4.86
CA PRO A 53 8.29 -13.07 5.27
C PRO A 53 9.02 -14.34 5.74
N ASP A 54 8.49 -15.02 6.74
CA ASP A 54 9.08 -16.26 7.24
C ASP A 54 8.96 -17.38 6.20
N ARG A 55 7.86 -17.37 5.45
CA ARG A 55 7.62 -18.28 4.32
C ARG A 55 6.94 -17.55 3.17
N VAL A 56 7.29 -17.96 1.94
CA VAL A 56 6.60 -17.53 0.71
C VAL A 56 6.00 -18.77 0.07
N VAL A 57 4.71 -18.72 -0.25
CA VAL A 57 3.96 -19.81 -0.85
C VAL A 57 3.34 -19.33 -2.16
N ILE A 58 3.58 -20.08 -3.25
CA ILE A 58 2.98 -19.78 -4.55
C ILE A 58 1.99 -20.91 -4.88
N ALA A 59 0.71 -20.57 -4.98
CA ALA A 59 -0.35 -21.55 -5.14
C ALA A 59 -0.24 -22.34 -6.44
N SER A 60 0.21 -21.70 -7.54
CA SER A 60 0.38 -22.39 -8.82
C SER A 60 1.47 -23.47 -8.83
N ASP A 61 2.42 -23.45 -7.88
CA ASP A 61 3.42 -24.52 -7.72
C ASP A 61 2.84 -25.76 -7.02
N ARG A 62 1.65 -25.66 -6.47
CA ARG A 62 1.06 -26.64 -5.57
C ARG A 62 -0.22 -27.28 -6.10
N ILE A 63 -0.48 -27.15 -7.41
CA ILE A 63 -1.70 -27.65 -8.06
C ILE A 63 -1.90 -29.15 -7.80
N ASP A 64 -0.84 -29.94 -7.82
CA ASP A 64 -0.92 -31.39 -7.57
C ASP A 64 -1.39 -31.71 -6.13
N LEU A 65 -1.05 -30.89 -5.14
CA LEU A 65 -1.58 -31.01 -3.76
C LEU A 65 -3.08 -30.74 -3.70
N TYR A 66 -3.54 -29.71 -4.42
CA TYR A 66 -4.98 -29.45 -4.51
C TYR A 66 -5.73 -30.56 -5.22
N HIS A 67 -5.14 -31.17 -6.26
CA HIS A 67 -5.70 -32.35 -6.91
C HIS A 67 -5.77 -33.56 -5.96
N GLN A 68 -4.74 -33.73 -5.11
CA GLN A 68 -4.73 -34.79 -4.10
C GLN A 68 -5.88 -34.61 -3.09
N HIS A 69 -6.04 -33.42 -2.49
CA HIS A 69 -7.14 -33.17 -1.57
C HIS A 69 -8.52 -33.22 -2.24
N ALA A 70 -8.60 -32.81 -3.53
CA ALA A 70 -9.83 -32.98 -4.29
C ALA A 70 -10.18 -34.46 -4.53
N THR A 71 -9.17 -35.30 -4.78
CA THR A 71 -9.33 -36.78 -4.90
C THR A 71 -9.85 -37.34 -3.58
N GLU A 72 -9.20 -36.99 -2.46
CA GLU A 72 -9.63 -37.41 -1.13
C GLU A 72 -11.06 -36.99 -0.81
N MET A 73 -11.42 -35.75 -1.14
CA MET A 73 -12.77 -35.21 -0.98
C MET A 73 -13.82 -36.05 -1.75
N VAL A 74 -13.47 -36.48 -2.98
CA VAL A 74 -14.35 -37.33 -3.82
C VAL A 74 -14.41 -38.74 -3.26
N GLU A 75 -13.29 -39.35 -2.83
CA GLU A 75 -13.20 -40.67 -2.23
C GLU A 75 -14.02 -40.79 -0.95
N GLN A 76 -13.98 -39.80 -0.11
CA GLN A 76 -14.76 -39.74 1.13
C GLN A 76 -16.25 -39.40 0.89
N GLY A 77 -16.63 -39.09 -0.35
CA GLY A 77 -18.01 -38.89 -0.76
C GLY A 77 -18.63 -37.53 -0.47
N PHE A 78 -17.85 -36.57 0.02
CA PHE A 78 -18.32 -35.17 0.21
C PHE A 78 -17.89 -34.22 -0.90
N GLY A 79 -17.30 -34.73 -2.00
CA GLY A 79 -17.11 -34.08 -3.26
C GLY A 79 -17.77 -34.82 -4.41
N TYR A 80 -18.12 -34.14 -5.48
CA TYR A 80 -18.62 -34.76 -6.70
C TYR A 80 -18.34 -33.95 -7.95
N VAL A 81 -18.30 -34.64 -9.11
CA VAL A 81 -18.14 -34.01 -10.42
C VAL A 81 -19.53 -33.66 -10.96
N CYS A 82 -19.81 -32.39 -11.09
CA CYS A 82 -21.06 -31.88 -11.67
C CYS A 82 -20.86 -31.53 -13.15
N ARG A 83 -21.73 -32.04 -14.00
CA ARG A 83 -21.80 -31.79 -15.44
C ARG A 83 -23.01 -30.95 -15.88
N CYS A 84 -23.75 -30.40 -14.92
CA CYS A 84 -24.80 -29.45 -15.20
C CYS A 84 -24.18 -28.14 -15.75
N THR A 85 -24.86 -27.52 -16.72
CA THR A 85 -24.51 -26.16 -17.12
C THR A 85 -24.64 -25.19 -15.96
N ALA A 86 -24.00 -24.04 -16.04
CA ALA A 86 -24.06 -23.00 -15.01
C ALA A 86 -25.50 -22.57 -14.70
N ASP A 87 -26.33 -22.41 -15.75
CA ASP A 87 -27.73 -21.99 -15.63
C ASP A 87 -28.59 -23.08 -15.00
N ALA A 88 -28.48 -24.34 -15.46
CA ALA A 88 -29.21 -25.46 -14.87
C ALA A 88 -28.83 -25.64 -13.38
N PHE A 89 -27.54 -25.52 -13.04
CA PHE A 89 -27.15 -25.61 -11.62
C PHE A 89 -27.65 -24.42 -10.80
N LYS A 90 -27.74 -23.21 -11.39
CA LYS A 90 -28.30 -22.02 -10.73
C LYS A 90 -29.79 -22.26 -10.36
N GLU A 91 -30.55 -22.97 -11.21
CA GLU A 91 -31.93 -23.34 -10.89
C GLU A 91 -32.02 -24.29 -9.69
N PHE A 92 -31.22 -25.37 -9.66
CA PHE A 92 -31.16 -26.30 -8.51
C PHE A 92 -30.76 -25.55 -7.23
N ARG A 93 -29.77 -24.70 -7.32
CA ARG A 93 -29.31 -23.86 -6.20
C ARG A 93 -30.41 -22.93 -5.70
N THR A 94 -31.18 -22.33 -6.60
CA THR A 94 -32.26 -21.40 -6.24
C THR A 94 -33.45 -22.15 -5.63
N SER A 95 -33.86 -23.26 -6.24
CA SER A 95 -34.99 -24.10 -5.77
C SER A 95 -34.65 -24.96 -4.55
N LYS A 96 -33.40 -24.93 -4.08
CA LYS A 96 -32.90 -25.75 -2.94
C LYS A 96 -33.03 -27.25 -3.18
N THR A 97 -32.86 -27.69 -4.41
CA THR A 97 -32.95 -29.10 -4.80
C THR A 97 -31.58 -29.63 -5.24
N ASN A 98 -31.39 -30.92 -5.10
CA ASN A 98 -30.16 -31.59 -5.53
C ASN A 98 -30.12 -31.67 -7.05
N CYS A 99 -28.96 -31.39 -7.64
CA CYS A 99 -28.76 -31.68 -9.07
C CYS A 99 -28.59 -33.22 -9.28
N PRO A 100 -28.88 -33.75 -10.46
CA PRO A 100 -28.75 -35.19 -10.76
C PRO A 100 -27.35 -35.75 -10.52
N CYS A 101 -26.30 -34.94 -10.73
CA CYS A 101 -24.91 -35.39 -10.56
C CYS A 101 -24.55 -35.67 -9.09
N ARG A 102 -25.27 -35.06 -8.13
CA ARG A 102 -24.98 -35.18 -6.68
C ARG A 102 -25.23 -36.58 -6.13
N SER A 103 -26.12 -37.36 -6.76
CA SER A 103 -26.49 -38.72 -6.34
C SER A 103 -25.57 -39.81 -6.92
N GLN A 104 -24.60 -39.45 -7.76
CA GLN A 104 -23.64 -40.44 -8.30
C GLN A 104 -22.82 -41.05 -7.18
N ASN A 105 -22.54 -42.34 -7.30
CA ASN A 105 -21.69 -43.03 -6.33
C ASN A 105 -20.22 -42.57 -6.43
N VAL A 106 -19.44 -42.92 -5.42
CA VAL A 106 -18.03 -42.49 -5.32
C VAL A 106 -17.21 -42.96 -6.51
N GLN A 107 -17.40 -44.21 -6.94
CA GLN A 107 -16.62 -44.81 -8.04
C GLN A 107 -16.85 -44.08 -9.38
N ASP A 108 -18.09 -43.77 -9.69
CA ASP A 108 -18.43 -42.99 -10.91
C ASP A 108 -17.85 -41.58 -10.84
N ASN A 109 -17.90 -40.93 -9.68
CA ASN A 109 -17.29 -39.65 -9.49
C ASN A 109 -15.76 -39.68 -9.66
N LEU A 110 -15.06 -40.70 -9.17
CA LEU A 110 -13.61 -40.87 -9.37
C LEU A 110 -13.26 -41.06 -10.85
N VAL A 111 -14.07 -41.83 -11.61
CA VAL A 111 -13.90 -41.96 -13.06
C VAL A 111 -14.06 -40.61 -13.74
N LEU A 112 -15.07 -39.84 -13.40
CA LEU A 112 -15.28 -38.49 -13.95
C LEU A 112 -14.17 -37.52 -13.55
N TRP A 113 -13.70 -37.57 -12.31
CA TRP A 113 -12.60 -36.76 -11.81
C TRP A 113 -11.30 -37.08 -12.60
N LYS A 114 -10.96 -38.35 -12.77
CA LYS A 114 -9.83 -38.71 -13.61
C LYS A 114 -9.95 -38.19 -15.04
N ARG A 115 -11.14 -38.29 -15.64
CA ARG A 115 -11.39 -37.72 -16.98
C ARG A 115 -11.22 -36.20 -17.03
N MET A 116 -11.54 -35.46 -15.94
CA MET A 116 -11.24 -34.04 -15.88
C MET A 116 -9.73 -33.79 -15.90
N LEU A 117 -8.97 -34.49 -15.05
CA LEU A 117 -7.50 -34.41 -15.00
C LEU A 117 -6.85 -34.75 -16.33
N ASP A 118 -7.36 -35.76 -17.02
CA ASP A 118 -6.90 -36.20 -18.34
C ASP A 118 -7.32 -35.26 -19.50
N GLY A 119 -7.95 -34.11 -19.21
CA GLY A 119 -8.39 -33.13 -20.21
C GLY A 119 -9.49 -33.64 -21.16
N LYS A 120 -10.33 -34.59 -20.72
CA LYS A 120 -11.41 -35.16 -21.55
C LYS A 120 -12.67 -34.31 -21.55
N PHE A 121 -12.69 -33.20 -20.83
CA PHE A 121 -13.78 -32.22 -20.79
C PHE A 121 -13.26 -30.83 -21.15
N LYS A 122 -14.11 -30.04 -21.80
CA LYS A 122 -13.84 -28.64 -22.11
C LYS A 122 -14.22 -27.74 -20.91
N PRO A 123 -13.72 -26.49 -20.85
CA PRO A 123 -14.18 -25.49 -19.89
C PRO A 123 -15.71 -25.37 -19.88
N GLY A 124 -16.31 -25.45 -18.68
CA GLY A 124 -17.76 -25.38 -18.49
C GLY A 124 -18.50 -26.73 -18.59
N GLU A 125 -17.89 -27.81 -19.07
CA GLU A 125 -18.53 -29.14 -19.18
C GLU A 125 -18.51 -29.93 -17.88
N ALA A 126 -17.57 -29.63 -16.98
CA ALA A 126 -17.46 -30.28 -15.69
C ALA A 126 -16.82 -29.34 -14.64
N VAL A 127 -17.26 -29.51 -13.39
CA VAL A 127 -16.75 -28.78 -12.23
C VAL A 127 -16.82 -29.68 -11.01
N VAL A 128 -15.80 -29.64 -10.15
CA VAL A 128 -15.85 -30.32 -8.86
C VAL A 128 -16.55 -29.44 -7.85
N ARG A 129 -17.51 -30.00 -7.11
CA ARG A 129 -18.27 -29.30 -6.07
C ARG A 129 -18.09 -29.98 -4.71
N VAL A 130 -18.07 -29.15 -3.67
CA VAL A 130 -18.20 -29.61 -2.28
C VAL A 130 -19.67 -29.86 -2.00
N LYS A 131 -20.01 -31.04 -1.47
CA LYS A 131 -21.38 -31.35 -1.03
C LYS A 131 -21.68 -30.61 0.26
N THR A 132 -22.75 -29.83 0.25
CA THR A 132 -23.26 -29.12 1.42
C THR A 132 -24.77 -29.29 1.51
N ASP A 133 -25.38 -28.75 2.55
CA ASP A 133 -26.84 -28.76 2.64
C ASP A 133 -27.46 -27.76 1.65
N MET A 134 -28.19 -28.30 0.67
CA MET A 134 -28.89 -27.49 -0.35
C MET A 134 -30.05 -26.67 0.22
N SER A 135 -30.49 -26.93 1.46
CA SER A 135 -31.55 -26.15 2.14
C SER A 135 -31.04 -24.89 2.83
N LEU A 136 -29.71 -24.71 2.97
CA LEU A 136 -29.12 -23.55 3.62
C LEU A 136 -29.73 -22.24 3.12
N LYS A 137 -29.92 -21.25 4.01
CA LYS A 137 -30.49 -19.95 3.66
C LYS A 137 -29.64 -19.22 2.63
N ASN A 138 -28.33 -19.21 2.83
CA ASN A 138 -27.40 -18.55 1.93
C ASN A 138 -27.11 -19.42 0.70
N PRO A 139 -27.50 -19.01 -0.50
CA PRO A 139 -27.27 -19.79 -1.72
C PRO A 139 -25.79 -19.94 -2.09
N ALA A 140 -24.90 -19.05 -1.64
CA ALA A 140 -23.47 -19.13 -1.91
C ALA A 140 -22.81 -20.37 -1.27
N LEU A 141 -23.44 -20.94 -0.23
CA LEU A 141 -22.93 -22.10 0.49
C LEU A 141 -23.42 -23.44 -0.09
N ARG A 142 -24.40 -23.43 -1.01
CA ARG A 142 -25.03 -24.62 -1.56
C ARG A 142 -24.17 -25.24 -2.65
N ASP A 143 -23.63 -26.43 -2.39
CA ASP A 143 -22.80 -27.20 -3.31
C ASP A 143 -21.84 -26.31 -4.16
N TRP A 144 -21.04 -25.51 -3.47
CA TRP A 144 -20.17 -24.53 -4.08
C TRP A 144 -19.02 -25.19 -4.88
N PRO A 145 -18.53 -24.56 -5.97
CA PRO A 145 -17.50 -25.12 -6.81
C PRO A 145 -16.13 -25.03 -6.12
N ALA A 146 -15.39 -26.13 -6.12
CA ALA A 146 -14.04 -26.26 -5.59
C ALA A 146 -12.96 -26.16 -6.67
N LEU A 147 -13.11 -26.88 -7.80
CA LEU A 147 -12.17 -26.85 -8.90
C LEU A 147 -12.92 -26.75 -10.23
N ARG A 148 -12.30 -26.10 -11.20
CA ARG A 148 -12.83 -25.93 -12.55
C ARG A 148 -11.80 -26.23 -13.63
N ILE A 149 -12.27 -26.50 -14.84
CA ILE A 149 -11.41 -26.61 -16.02
C ILE A 149 -11.16 -25.19 -16.57
N GLN A 150 -9.90 -24.88 -16.83
CA GLN A 150 -9.48 -23.66 -17.54
C GLN A 150 -8.89 -24.01 -18.90
N ASP A 151 -9.08 -23.15 -19.88
CA ASP A 151 -8.44 -23.27 -21.20
C ASP A 151 -7.03 -22.71 -21.12
N THR A 152 -6.11 -23.51 -20.59
CA THR A 152 -4.71 -23.12 -20.45
C THR A 152 -3.91 -23.23 -21.75
N THR A 153 -4.51 -23.79 -22.82
CA THR A 153 -3.92 -23.72 -24.15
C THR A 153 -4.09 -22.31 -24.75
N ALA A 154 -5.30 -21.74 -24.64
CA ALA A 154 -5.57 -20.37 -25.09
C ALA A 154 -5.08 -19.30 -24.09
N HIS A 155 -5.08 -19.64 -22.80
CA HIS A 155 -4.71 -18.75 -21.70
C HIS A 155 -3.74 -19.46 -20.77
N PRO A 156 -2.46 -19.66 -21.17
CA PRO A 156 -1.46 -20.28 -20.32
C PRO A 156 -1.19 -19.43 -19.08
N HIS A 157 -0.79 -20.10 -18.00
CA HIS A 157 -0.33 -19.38 -16.82
C HIS A 157 0.93 -18.57 -17.18
N PRO A 158 1.05 -17.29 -16.73
CA PRO A 158 2.18 -16.42 -17.11
C PRO A 158 3.54 -16.94 -16.67
N ARG A 159 3.62 -17.70 -15.56
CA ARG A 159 4.86 -18.35 -15.13
C ARG A 159 5.18 -19.52 -16.08
N PRO A 160 6.36 -19.51 -16.79
CA PRO A 160 6.67 -20.50 -17.80
C PRO A 160 6.73 -21.95 -17.27
N GLU A 161 7.15 -22.13 -16.02
CA GLU A 161 7.23 -23.43 -15.34
C GLU A 161 5.86 -24.04 -15.04
N VAL A 162 4.80 -23.23 -15.05
CA VAL A 162 3.40 -23.66 -14.88
C VAL A 162 2.70 -23.73 -16.24
N GLY A 163 2.70 -22.65 -16.99
CA GLY A 163 2.19 -22.56 -18.37
C GLY A 163 0.86 -23.28 -18.59
N SER A 164 0.86 -24.27 -19.49
CA SER A 164 -0.31 -25.11 -19.82
C SER A 164 -0.28 -26.51 -19.17
N LYS A 165 0.55 -26.71 -18.16
CA LYS A 165 0.78 -28.02 -17.53
C LYS A 165 -0.49 -28.63 -16.92
N HIS A 166 -1.34 -27.81 -16.35
CA HIS A 166 -2.58 -28.22 -15.69
C HIS A 166 -3.80 -27.68 -16.41
N VAL A 167 -4.85 -28.49 -16.53
CA VAL A 167 -6.14 -28.09 -17.11
C VAL A 167 -7.22 -27.88 -16.04
N VAL A 168 -7.08 -28.54 -14.88
CA VAL A 168 -7.99 -28.39 -13.74
C VAL A 168 -7.35 -27.52 -12.67
N TRP A 169 -8.07 -26.49 -12.28
CA TRP A 169 -7.57 -25.46 -11.38
C TRP A 169 -8.50 -25.28 -10.17
N PRO A 170 -7.94 -25.15 -8.97
CA PRO A 170 -8.74 -24.87 -7.79
C PRO A 170 -9.29 -23.44 -7.86
N LEU A 171 -10.44 -23.24 -7.23
CA LEU A 171 -10.98 -21.92 -6.96
C LEU A 171 -10.50 -21.45 -5.58
N LEU A 172 -10.49 -20.14 -5.37
CA LEU A 172 -9.92 -19.49 -4.19
C LEU A 172 -10.42 -20.10 -2.87
N ASP A 173 -11.73 -20.33 -2.73
CA ASP A 173 -12.30 -20.86 -1.47
C ASP A 173 -11.78 -22.24 -1.11
N PHE A 174 -11.49 -23.10 -2.10
CA PHE A 174 -10.93 -24.43 -1.89
C PHE A 174 -9.42 -24.35 -1.69
N GLN A 175 -8.71 -23.66 -2.58
CA GLN A 175 -7.25 -23.55 -2.56
C GLN A 175 -6.77 -22.93 -1.25
N SER A 176 -7.35 -21.79 -0.83
CA SER A 176 -6.93 -21.13 0.40
C SER A 176 -7.26 -21.96 1.66
N ALA A 177 -8.38 -22.69 1.66
CA ALA A 177 -8.73 -23.58 2.77
C ALA A 177 -7.67 -24.71 2.93
N VAL A 178 -7.27 -25.34 1.84
CA VAL A 178 -6.24 -26.38 1.85
C VAL A 178 -4.90 -25.79 2.31
N GLU A 179 -4.51 -24.61 1.80
CA GLU A 179 -3.26 -23.97 2.20
C GLU A 179 -3.26 -23.54 3.67
N ASP A 180 -4.35 -22.95 4.15
CA ASP A 180 -4.46 -22.53 5.56
C ASP A 180 -4.27 -23.75 6.50
N HIS A 181 -4.79 -24.92 6.12
CA HIS A 181 -4.55 -26.17 6.84
C HIS A 181 -3.09 -26.64 6.75
N LEU A 182 -2.54 -26.73 5.53
CA LEU A 182 -1.18 -27.23 5.29
C LEU A 182 -0.09 -26.34 5.89
N GLN A 183 -0.34 -25.02 5.93
CA GLN A 183 0.58 -24.05 6.51
C GLN A 183 0.43 -23.93 8.03
N GLY A 184 -0.56 -24.56 8.66
CA GLY A 184 -0.81 -24.47 10.09
C GLY A 184 -1.29 -23.08 10.53
N VAL A 185 -2.06 -22.38 9.67
CA VAL A 185 -2.60 -21.07 9.96
C VAL A 185 -3.55 -21.16 11.16
N THR A 186 -3.33 -20.33 12.17
CA THR A 186 -4.15 -20.27 13.38
C THR A 186 -5.12 -19.10 13.39
N HIS A 187 -4.77 -18.00 12.72
CA HIS A 187 -5.56 -16.77 12.66
C HIS A 187 -5.65 -16.26 11.22
N ILE A 188 -6.83 -15.88 10.80
CA ILE A 188 -7.11 -15.30 9.49
C ILE A 188 -7.66 -13.89 9.67
N VAL A 189 -7.08 -12.91 9.02
CA VAL A 189 -7.64 -11.56 8.92
C VAL A 189 -8.09 -11.32 7.48
N ARG A 190 -9.36 -11.01 7.27
CA ARG A 190 -9.90 -10.79 5.91
C ARG A 190 -10.95 -9.70 5.86
N GLY A 191 -11.17 -9.14 4.67
CA GLY A 191 -12.26 -8.22 4.42
C GLY A 191 -13.62 -8.84 4.71
N LYS A 192 -14.56 -8.08 5.24
CA LYS A 192 -15.93 -8.56 5.55
C LYS A 192 -16.70 -9.04 4.31
N ASP A 193 -16.31 -8.64 3.12
CA ASP A 193 -16.85 -9.13 1.84
C ASP A 193 -16.51 -10.61 1.58
N LEU A 194 -15.56 -11.19 2.30
CA LEU A 194 -15.18 -12.60 2.24
C LEU A 194 -15.81 -13.46 3.36
N MET A 195 -16.85 -12.98 4.05
CA MET A 195 -17.54 -13.76 5.10
C MET A 195 -18.14 -15.08 4.57
N ASP A 196 -18.60 -15.10 3.32
CA ASP A 196 -19.11 -16.32 2.70
C ASP A 196 -17.98 -17.32 2.40
N SER A 197 -16.77 -16.86 2.11
CA SER A 197 -15.59 -17.72 1.98
C SER A 197 -15.29 -18.45 3.29
N THR A 198 -15.30 -17.74 4.42
CA THR A 198 -15.14 -18.38 5.73
C THR A 198 -16.16 -19.49 5.95
N ARG A 199 -17.45 -19.21 5.71
CA ARG A 199 -18.52 -20.20 5.89
C ARG A 199 -18.35 -21.43 5.01
N LYS A 200 -17.96 -21.26 3.73
CA LYS A 200 -17.65 -22.35 2.81
C LYS A 200 -16.49 -23.21 3.31
N GLN A 201 -15.43 -22.53 3.75
CA GLN A 201 -14.23 -23.16 4.24
C GLN A 201 -14.47 -23.91 5.55
N THR A 202 -15.27 -23.35 6.45
CA THR A 202 -15.67 -24.07 7.67
C THR A 202 -16.38 -25.39 7.34
N LEU A 203 -17.34 -25.38 6.41
CA LEU A 203 -18.03 -26.61 5.96
C LEU A 203 -17.06 -27.62 5.33
N LEU A 204 -16.05 -27.16 4.60
CA LEU A 204 -15.02 -28.03 4.04
C LEU A 204 -14.15 -28.66 5.16
N TYR A 205 -13.75 -27.86 6.13
CA TYR A 205 -12.97 -28.31 7.29
C TYR A 205 -13.73 -29.35 8.11
N GLU A 206 -15.05 -29.15 8.33
CA GLU A 206 -15.93 -30.14 8.98
C GLU A 206 -15.91 -31.48 8.24
N HIS A 207 -15.93 -31.47 6.89
CA HIS A 207 -15.83 -32.69 6.09
C HIS A 207 -14.52 -33.44 6.26
N PHE A 208 -13.39 -32.71 6.32
CA PHE A 208 -12.07 -33.30 6.52
C PHE A 208 -11.76 -33.61 8.01
N GLY A 209 -12.59 -33.17 8.94
CA GLY A 209 -12.29 -33.27 10.38
C GLY A 209 -11.18 -32.34 10.85
N TRP A 210 -10.92 -31.25 10.11
CA TRP A 210 -9.93 -30.23 10.46
C TRP A 210 -10.51 -29.16 11.39
N THR A 211 -9.64 -28.50 12.15
CA THR A 211 -10.02 -27.33 12.96
C THR A 211 -9.83 -26.05 12.17
N TYR A 212 -10.92 -25.29 11.97
CA TYR A 212 -10.87 -24.04 11.22
C TYR A 212 -10.19 -22.93 12.02
N PRO A 213 -9.32 -22.11 11.40
CA PRO A 213 -8.64 -21.00 12.07
C PRO A 213 -9.61 -19.94 12.63
N GLU A 214 -9.20 -19.25 13.69
CA GLU A 214 -9.91 -18.07 14.17
C GLU A 214 -9.92 -17.01 13.07
N THR A 215 -11.08 -16.43 12.78
CA THR A 215 -11.23 -15.47 11.69
C THR A 215 -11.71 -14.12 12.20
N MET A 216 -10.92 -13.10 11.93
CA MET A 216 -11.24 -11.70 12.18
C MET A 216 -11.59 -11.00 10.87
N TYR A 217 -12.61 -10.13 10.93
CA TYR A 217 -13.06 -9.42 9.74
C TYR A 217 -12.76 -7.94 9.85
N TRP A 218 -12.34 -7.37 8.71
CA TRP A 218 -12.10 -5.97 8.58
C TRP A 218 -13.12 -5.31 7.67
N GLY A 219 -13.66 -4.16 8.11
CA GLY A 219 -14.45 -3.24 7.30
C GLY A 219 -13.57 -2.54 6.26
N ARG A 220 -14.19 -1.80 5.37
CA ARG A 220 -13.47 -0.97 4.42
C ARG A 220 -12.93 0.27 5.10
N VAL A 221 -11.67 0.59 4.85
CA VAL A 221 -11.07 1.87 5.22
C VAL A 221 -11.00 2.73 3.98
N LYS A 222 -11.63 3.90 4.04
CA LYS A 222 -11.54 4.94 3.01
C LYS A 222 -10.68 6.08 3.54
N VAL A 223 -9.74 6.52 2.74
CA VAL A 223 -9.04 7.78 2.95
C VAL A 223 -9.73 8.82 2.09
N HIS A 224 -10.13 9.95 2.69
CA HIS A 224 -11.00 10.93 2.05
C HIS A 224 -10.43 11.43 0.73
N GLU A 225 -9.15 11.80 0.73
CA GLU A 225 -8.47 12.44 -0.38
C GLU A 225 -8.09 11.47 -1.51
N TRP A 226 -8.11 10.15 -1.24
CA TRP A 226 -7.76 9.15 -2.27
C TRP A 226 -8.94 8.73 -3.15
N GLY A 227 -10.16 9.12 -2.81
CA GLY A 227 -11.34 8.77 -3.62
C GLY A 227 -11.51 7.26 -3.79
N GLY A 228 -11.83 6.83 -5.00
CA GLY A 228 -12.15 5.45 -5.36
C GLY A 228 -11.08 4.80 -6.26
N PHE A 229 -9.88 4.55 -5.77
CA PHE A 229 -8.88 3.79 -6.53
C PHE A 229 -9.20 2.29 -6.56
N SER A 230 -9.09 1.69 -7.73
CA SER A 230 -9.10 0.23 -7.90
C SER A 230 -7.81 -0.21 -8.60
N THR A 231 -7.28 -1.37 -8.22
CA THR A 231 -6.03 -1.91 -8.82
C THR A 231 -6.15 -2.08 -10.34
N SER A 232 -7.33 -2.49 -10.83
CA SER A 232 -7.56 -2.65 -12.27
C SER A 232 -7.58 -1.30 -12.99
N GLN A 233 -8.15 -0.25 -12.39
CA GLN A 233 -8.14 1.08 -12.97
C GLN A 233 -6.73 1.66 -12.97
N MET A 234 -6.00 1.57 -11.86
CA MET A 234 -4.61 2.03 -11.77
C MET A 234 -3.75 1.35 -12.84
N ARG A 235 -3.90 0.04 -13.04
CA ARG A 235 -3.20 -0.68 -14.10
C ARG A 235 -3.50 -0.10 -15.48
N THR A 236 -4.77 0.09 -15.82
CA THR A 236 -5.19 0.68 -17.10
C THR A 236 -4.59 2.07 -17.29
N ASP A 237 -4.60 2.90 -16.25
CA ASP A 237 -4.08 4.26 -16.30
C ASP A 237 -2.54 4.28 -16.44
N ILE A 238 -1.82 3.32 -15.83
CA ILE A 238 -0.38 3.13 -16.03
C ILE A 238 -0.10 2.70 -17.49
N GLU A 239 -0.82 1.70 -17.99
CA GLU A 239 -0.69 1.22 -19.39
C GLU A 239 -1.01 2.33 -20.40
N ALA A 240 -1.90 3.26 -20.06
CA ALA A 240 -2.24 4.44 -20.86
C ALA A 240 -1.24 5.60 -20.71
N GLY A 241 -0.22 5.48 -19.83
CA GLY A 241 0.79 6.51 -19.59
C GLY A 241 0.30 7.69 -18.74
N ARG A 242 -0.84 7.58 -18.05
CA ARG A 242 -1.31 8.59 -17.10
C ARG A 242 -0.43 8.65 -15.84
N TYR A 243 0.05 7.50 -15.39
CA TYR A 243 1.00 7.36 -14.31
C TYR A 243 2.30 6.73 -14.82
N THR A 244 3.43 7.07 -14.21
CA THR A 244 4.74 6.57 -14.60
C THR A 244 4.97 5.09 -14.27
N GLY A 245 4.27 4.59 -13.25
CA GLY A 245 4.34 3.22 -12.78
C GLY A 245 3.57 3.04 -11.47
N TRP A 246 3.67 1.87 -10.87
CA TRP A 246 3.06 1.59 -9.56
C TRP A 246 3.69 2.40 -8.42
N ASP A 247 4.86 2.97 -8.63
CA ASP A 247 5.61 3.82 -7.72
C ASP A 247 5.38 5.32 -7.95
N ASP A 248 4.46 5.67 -8.86
CA ASP A 248 4.07 7.07 -9.07
C ASP A 248 3.60 7.70 -7.75
N PRO A 249 4.17 8.85 -7.34
CA PRO A 249 3.85 9.46 -6.04
C PRO A 249 2.39 9.90 -5.89
N ARG A 250 1.61 9.96 -6.96
CA ARG A 250 0.16 10.24 -6.93
C ARG A 250 -0.68 9.03 -6.51
N LEU A 251 -0.12 7.81 -6.65
CA LEU A 251 -0.86 6.58 -6.37
C LEU A 251 -0.82 6.20 -4.88
N PRO A 252 -1.93 5.73 -4.31
CA PRO A 252 -1.98 5.20 -2.95
C PRO A 252 -1.49 3.75 -2.87
N THR A 253 -0.44 3.42 -3.59
CA THR A 253 0.27 2.14 -3.52
C THR A 253 1.35 2.20 -2.45
N LEU A 254 1.85 1.06 -1.98
CA LEU A 254 2.99 1.04 -1.04
C LEU A 254 4.22 1.70 -1.68
N ALA A 255 4.51 1.36 -2.94
CA ALA A 255 5.62 1.95 -3.67
C ALA A 255 5.46 3.47 -3.87
N GLY A 256 4.26 3.93 -4.25
CA GLY A 256 3.97 5.37 -4.42
C GLY A 256 4.10 6.14 -3.11
N LEU A 257 3.58 5.61 -2.01
CA LEU A 257 3.72 6.22 -0.68
C LEU A 257 5.18 6.24 -0.22
N ARG A 258 5.93 5.14 -0.40
CA ARG A 258 7.36 5.08 -0.12
C ARG A 258 8.14 6.11 -0.94
N ASN A 259 7.82 6.25 -2.22
CA ASN A 259 8.45 7.21 -3.13
C ASN A 259 8.16 8.67 -2.73
N ARG A 260 7.01 8.92 -2.10
CA ARG A 260 6.69 10.21 -1.47
C ARG A 260 7.41 10.45 -0.14
N GLY A 261 8.13 9.47 0.41
CA GLY A 261 8.82 9.58 1.70
C GLY A 261 7.97 9.19 2.92
N ILE A 262 6.80 8.57 2.71
CA ILE A 262 6.04 7.99 3.82
C ILE A 262 6.79 6.77 4.36
N GLN A 263 7.02 6.73 5.66
CA GLN A 263 7.79 5.68 6.30
C GLN A 263 6.94 4.43 6.59
N ALA A 264 7.58 3.26 6.51
CA ALA A 264 6.91 1.99 6.84
C ALA A 264 6.36 1.99 8.27
N GLU A 265 7.09 2.56 9.22
CA GLU A 265 6.66 2.70 10.60
C GLU A 265 5.40 3.56 10.73
N ALA A 266 5.33 4.66 10.02
CA ALA A 266 4.15 5.53 9.98
C ALA A 266 2.91 4.76 9.51
N LEU A 267 3.05 3.95 8.45
CA LEU A 267 1.97 3.09 7.96
C LEU A 267 1.56 2.03 8.99
N ARG A 268 2.52 1.38 9.64
CA ARG A 268 2.23 0.40 10.71
C ARG A 268 1.45 1.03 11.86
N ASN A 269 1.92 2.19 12.35
CA ASN A 269 1.31 2.90 13.46
C ASN A 269 -0.12 3.37 13.09
N PHE A 270 -0.29 3.91 11.89
CA PHE A 270 -1.60 4.30 11.36
C PHE A 270 -2.60 3.14 11.36
N TRP A 271 -2.21 1.95 10.85
CA TRP A 271 -3.10 0.79 10.82
C TRP A 271 -3.32 0.19 12.20
N THR A 272 -2.34 0.26 13.08
CA THR A 272 -2.47 -0.19 14.49
C THR A 272 -3.48 0.67 15.25
N GLU A 273 -3.42 1.98 15.06
CA GLU A 273 -4.35 2.92 15.70
C GLU A 273 -5.80 2.71 15.22
N LEU A 274 -6.00 2.46 13.93
CA LEU A 274 -7.32 2.17 13.38
C LEU A 274 -7.92 0.88 13.95
N GLY A 275 -7.09 -0.08 14.32
CA GLY A 275 -7.50 -1.37 14.90
C GLY A 275 -8.32 -2.23 13.94
N ILE A 276 -8.68 -3.44 14.39
CA ILE A 276 -9.52 -4.36 13.61
C ILE A 276 -10.98 -4.10 13.94
N THR A 277 -11.77 -3.65 12.96
CA THR A 277 -13.20 -3.41 13.09
C THR A 277 -13.95 -3.86 11.84
N GLN A 278 -15.14 -4.44 12.03
CA GLN A 278 -16.03 -4.79 10.91
C GLN A 278 -16.79 -3.58 10.34
N LYS A 279 -16.73 -2.43 11.01
CA LYS A 279 -17.36 -1.20 10.50
C LYS A 279 -16.52 -0.60 9.39
N ASP A 280 -17.19 -0.09 8.37
CA ASP A 280 -16.52 0.78 7.39
C ASP A 280 -16.18 2.10 8.08
N ILE A 281 -14.94 2.50 7.96
CA ILE A 281 -14.43 3.75 8.52
C ILE A 281 -13.90 4.65 7.41
N SER A 282 -13.91 5.93 7.65
CA SER A 282 -13.39 6.94 6.74
C SER A 282 -12.49 7.88 7.54
N VAL A 283 -11.28 8.10 7.07
CA VAL A 283 -10.25 8.87 7.75
C VAL A 283 -9.62 9.89 6.81
N PRO A 284 -9.22 11.07 7.31
CA PRO A 284 -8.46 12.02 6.51
C PRO A 284 -7.01 11.55 6.33
N LEU A 285 -6.40 11.93 5.23
CA LEU A 285 -4.99 11.62 4.95
C LEU A 285 -4.04 12.27 5.95
N SER A 286 -4.44 13.39 6.56
CA SER A 286 -3.71 14.06 7.63
C SER A 286 -3.41 13.15 8.83
N THR A 287 -4.27 12.15 9.11
CA THR A 287 -3.98 11.14 10.15
C THR A 287 -2.71 10.35 9.82
N LEU A 288 -2.56 9.89 8.57
CA LEU A 288 -1.32 9.23 8.13
C LEU A 288 -0.12 10.17 8.19
N TYR A 289 -0.31 11.43 7.79
CA TYR A 289 0.76 12.44 7.83
C TYR A 289 1.23 12.72 9.26
N SER A 290 0.33 12.77 10.24
CA SER A 290 0.69 12.91 11.65
C SER A 290 1.56 11.75 12.15
N HIS A 291 1.27 10.52 11.71
CA HIS A 291 2.14 9.38 12.00
C HIS A 291 3.49 9.50 11.29
N ASN A 292 3.51 9.99 10.05
CA ASN A 292 4.76 10.18 9.32
C ASN A 292 5.64 11.25 9.96
N THR A 293 5.06 12.38 10.39
CA THR A 293 5.77 13.41 11.14
C THR A 293 6.46 12.81 12.37
N LYS A 294 5.73 12.04 13.19
CA LYS A 294 6.29 11.40 14.40
C LYS A 294 7.42 10.43 14.08
N SER A 295 7.42 9.81 12.91
CA SER A 295 8.46 8.84 12.51
C SER A 295 9.71 9.52 11.92
N VAL A 296 9.62 10.77 11.45
CA VAL A 296 10.73 11.41 10.73
C VAL A 296 11.27 12.67 11.41
N ASP A 297 10.49 13.32 12.29
CA ASP A 297 10.82 14.65 12.82
C ASP A 297 12.17 14.69 13.53
N ASP A 298 12.43 13.74 14.41
CA ASP A 298 13.64 13.71 15.23
C ASP A 298 14.94 13.54 14.42
N ASP A 299 14.86 12.89 13.26
CA ASP A 299 16.00 12.59 12.40
C ASP A 299 16.10 13.52 11.17
N ALA A 300 15.07 14.32 10.90
CA ALA A 300 15.03 15.16 9.70
C ALA A 300 15.80 16.47 9.88
N PRO A 301 16.92 16.69 9.16
CA PRO A 301 17.58 17.98 9.17
C PRO A 301 16.66 19.05 8.57
N ARG A 302 16.78 20.26 9.09
CA ARG A 302 16.02 21.44 8.63
C ARG A 302 16.75 22.09 7.46
N LEU A 303 16.01 22.53 6.45
CA LEU A 303 16.49 23.33 5.33
C LEU A 303 15.53 24.48 5.07
N SER A 304 16.08 25.62 4.65
CA SER A 304 15.28 26.72 4.13
C SER A 304 15.00 26.52 2.65
N PHE A 305 13.74 26.64 2.27
CA PHE A 305 13.28 26.68 0.87
C PHE A 305 12.36 27.89 0.68
N VAL A 306 12.81 28.85 -0.10
CA VAL A 306 12.10 30.12 -0.36
C VAL A 306 11.36 30.02 -1.69
N ARG A 307 10.03 29.92 -1.63
CA ARG A 307 9.16 29.87 -2.82
C ARG A 307 8.99 31.27 -3.41
N HIS A 308 8.88 31.37 -4.74
CA HIS A 308 8.71 32.65 -5.41
C HIS A 308 9.68 33.72 -4.89
N ALA A 309 10.97 33.32 -4.81
CA ALA A 309 12.02 34.07 -4.13
C ALA A 309 12.24 35.45 -4.75
N VAL A 310 12.26 36.47 -3.92
CA VAL A 310 12.60 37.83 -4.28
C VAL A 310 13.88 38.22 -3.59
N GLU A 311 14.85 38.78 -4.35
CA GLU A 311 16.16 39.19 -3.85
C GLU A 311 16.06 40.56 -3.15
N PHE A 312 16.72 40.68 -1.99
CA PHE A 312 16.87 41.91 -1.21
C PHE A 312 18.33 42.11 -0.87
N GLU A 313 18.76 43.41 -0.86
CA GLU A 313 20.05 43.81 -0.30
C GLU A 313 19.93 43.97 1.21
N LEU A 314 20.78 43.31 1.97
CA LEU A 314 20.81 43.38 3.43
C LEU A 314 21.65 44.59 3.86
N ILE A 315 21.03 45.61 4.44
CA ILE A 315 21.66 46.88 4.78
C ILE A 315 21.73 47.02 6.30
N GLY A 316 22.85 47.50 6.82
CA GLY A 316 23.06 47.79 8.25
C GLY A 316 24.16 46.96 8.87
N ASP A 317 24.31 47.11 10.20
CA ASP A 317 25.32 46.38 10.97
C ASP A 317 24.82 44.97 11.30
N HIS A 318 25.53 43.95 10.80
CA HIS A 318 25.21 42.58 11.02
C HIS A 318 26.49 41.68 11.00
N PRO A 319 26.46 40.50 11.59
CA PRO A 319 27.60 39.56 11.55
C PRO A 319 27.85 39.04 10.13
N ASP A 320 29.12 38.79 9.80
CA ASP A 320 29.52 38.22 8.49
C ASP A 320 29.06 36.76 8.30
N GLN A 321 28.71 36.07 9.39
CA GLN A 321 28.22 34.70 9.37
C GLN A 321 27.19 34.42 10.46
N LEU A 322 26.33 33.46 10.17
CA LEU A 322 25.30 32.98 11.09
C LEU A 322 25.40 31.45 11.25
N ASN A 323 25.37 30.99 12.48
CA ASN A 323 25.35 29.56 12.81
C ASN A 323 23.92 29.17 13.22
N ILE A 324 23.33 28.27 12.46
CA ILE A 324 21.95 27.80 12.63
C ILE A 324 21.98 26.31 13.01
N PRO A 325 21.20 25.85 13.99
CA PRO A 325 21.10 24.41 14.27
C PRO A 325 20.60 23.63 13.04
N VAL A 326 21.22 22.48 12.78
CA VAL A 326 20.72 21.54 11.79
C VAL A 326 19.32 21.04 12.19
N HIS A 327 19.12 20.86 13.50
CA HIS A 327 17.84 20.49 14.09
C HIS A 327 17.64 21.25 15.41
N PRO A 328 16.49 21.92 15.64
CA PRO A 328 16.30 22.77 16.83
C PRO A 328 16.35 21.98 18.14
N ASN A 329 15.84 20.74 18.16
CA ASN A 329 15.75 19.90 19.35
C ASN A 329 16.91 18.91 19.50
N HIS A 330 17.79 18.77 18.49
CA HIS A 330 18.88 17.80 18.46
C HIS A 330 20.25 18.48 18.20
N PRO A 331 20.85 19.12 19.23
CA PRO A 331 22.13 19.82 19.09
C PRO A 331 23.28 18.92 18.61
N SER A 332 23.19 17.62 18.84
CA SER A 332 24.16 16.61 18.38
C SER A 332 24.26 16.51 16.85
N MET A 333 23.25 16.97 16.10
CA MET A 333 23.29 17.04 14.64
C MET A 333 24.19 18.18 14.11
N GLY A 334 24.62 19.09 15.01
CA GLY A 334 25.56 20.16 14.71
C GLY A 334 24.91 21.42 14.18
N LEU A 335 25.75 22.28 13.60
CA LEU A 335 25.38 23.59 13.08
C LEU A 335 25.65 23.67 11.59
N ARG A 336 24.79 24.40 10.86
CA ARG A 336 25.00 24.90 9.49
C ARG A 336 25.42 26.36 9.56
N THR A 337 26.39 26.74 8.76
CA THR A 337 26.95 28.10 8.79
C THR A 337 26.62 28.82 7.48
N TRP A 338 25.92 29.94 7.57
CA TRP A 338 25.65 30.83 6.45
C TRP A 338 26.62 32.01 6.48
N LYS A 339 27.25 32.31 5.34
CA LYS A 339 28.04 33.52 5.15
C LYS A 339 27.16 34.62 4.59
N LEU A 340 27.23 35.80 5.16
CA LEU A 340 26.41 36.96 4.82
C LEU A 340 27.23 38.06 4.10
N SER A 341 28.47 37.76 3.77
CA SER A 341 29.44 38.73 3.23
C SER A 341 29.08 39.28 1.85
N ASP A 342 28.14 38.65 1.11
CA ASP A 342 27.63 39.17 -0.17
C ASP A 342 26.45 40.15 0.02
N GLY A 343 25.93 40.31 1.28
CA GLY A 343 24.89 41.25 1.61
C GLY A 343 23.57 41.02 0.88
N ARG A 344 23.28 39.82 0.35
CA ARG A 344 22.07 39.53 -0.41
C ARG A 344 21.32 38.35 0.14
N ILE A 345 19.98 38.49 0.21
CA ILE A 345 19.09 37.48 0.78
C ILE A 345 17.87 37.25 -0.12
N TRP A 346 17.31 36.05 -0.02
CA TRP A 346 16.02 35.69 -0.59
C TRP A 346 14.93 35.76 0.46
N LEU A 347 13.82 36.40 0.13
CA LEU A 347 12.57 36.39 0.88
C LEU A 347 11.44 35.80 0.03
N GLU A 348 10.45 35.21 0.68
CA GLU A 348 9.28 34.65 0.00
C GLU A 348 8.33 35.76 -0.43
N GLY A 349 7.87 35.73 -1.68
CA GLY A 349 7.02 36.80 -2.24
C GLY A 349 5.75 37.05 -1.44
N GLU A 350 5.16 36.04 -0.82
CA GLU A 350 3.94 36.12 0.00
C GLU A 350 4.16 36.88 1.33
N ASP A 351 5.40 36.92 1.82
CA ASP A 351 5.72 37.62 3.07
C ASP A 351 5.93 39.14 2.86
N LEU A 352 6.06 39.63 1.62
CA LEU A 352 6.40 41.01 1.28
C LEU A 352 5.28 42.01 1.51
N GLU A 353 4.06 41.56 1.75
CA GLU A 353 2.96 42.46 2.18
C GLU A 353 3.21 43.12 3.55
N LYS A 354 4.13 42.52 4.32
CA LYS A 354 4.52 42.96 5.67
C LYS A 354 5.84 43.70 5.55
N MET A 355 5.84 45.00 5.89
CA MET A 355 7.04 45.84 5.76
C MET A 355 8.06 45.58 6.87
N ASP A 356 7.62 45.13 8.06
CA ASP A 356 8.45 44.88 9.24
C ASP A 356 8.45 43.39 9.55
N LEU A 357 9.61 42.73 9.40
CA LEU A 357 9.79 41.31 9.51
C LEU A 357 10.86 40.92 10.54
N ARG A 358 10.73 39.72 11.11
CA ARG A 358 11.82 39.06 11.83
C ARG A 358 12.36 37.95 10.94
N LEU A 359 13.59 38.10 10.44
CA LEU A 359 14.32 37.02 9.81
C LEU A 359 14.62 35.95 10.86
N LYS A 360 14.14 34.74 10.65
CA LYS A 360 14.27 33.61 11.62
C LYS A 360 15.73 33.43 12.03
N GLU A 361 15.97 33.27 13.34
CA GLU A 361 17.30 33.08 13.96
C GLU A 361 18.30 34.22 13.68
N PHE A 362 17.86 35.41 13.20
CA PHE A 362 18.77 36.43 12.79
C PHE A 362 18.41 37.83 13.29
N ALA A 363 17.60 38.60 12.55
CA ALA A 363 17.44 40.02 12.81
C ALA A 363 16.01 40.50 12.56
N ASP A 364 15.62 41.58 13.25
CA ASP A 364 14.45 42.41 12.92
C ASP A 364 14.86 43.30 11.75
N VAL A 365 14.07 43.31 10.66
CA VAL A 365 14.35 44.09 9.45
C VAL A 365 13.12 44.90 9.03
N ALA A 366 13.35 46.08 8.46
CA ALA A 366 12.37 46.84 7.75
C ALA A 366 12.62 46.77 6.24
N LEU A 367 11.59 46.43 5.46
CA LEU A 367 11.67 46.34 4.00
C LEU A 367 11.35 47.69 3.36
N HIS A 368 12.18 48.14 2.46
CA HIS A 368 11.97 49.29 1.63
C HIS A 368 12.53 49.11 0.23
N ASP A 369 11.69 49.14 -0.78
CA ASP A 369 12.03 48.78 -2.16
C ASP A 369 12.66 47.38 -2.23
N GLN A 370 13.93 47.27 -2.57
CA GLN A 370 14.71 45.99 -2.61
C GLN A 370 15.78 45.94 -1.50
N GLU A 371 15.63 46.74 -0.45
CA GLU A 371 16.50 46.76 0.72
C GLU A 371 15.80 46.11 1.93
N ALA A 372 16.51 45.26 2.65
CA ALA A 372 16.14 44.77 3.96
C ALA A 372 17.08 45.41 5.02
N ARG A 373 16.60 46.44 5.69
CA ARG A 373 17.39 47.19 6.68
C ARG A 373 17.35 46.49 8.03
N VAL A 374 18.50 46.11 8.52
CA VAL A 374 18.66 45.51 9.88
C VAL A 374 18.43 46.64 10.90
N GLU A 375 17.42 46.46 11.73
CA GLU A 375 17.11 47.40 12.83
C GLU A 375 17.61 46.85 14.19
N SER A 376 17.54 45.54 14.39
CA SER A 376 18.04 44.91 15.60
C SER A 376 18.38 43.45 15.38
N ILE A 377 19.53 43.02 15.92
CA ILE A 377 19.89 41.61 15.99
C ILE A 377 19.08 40.92 17.09
N GLU A 378 18.92 41.58 18.22
CA GLU A 378 18.05 41.10 19.30
C GLU A 378 16.58 41.31 18.91
N ARG A 379 15.74 40.40 19.33
CA ARG A 379 14.29 40.51 19.06
C ARG A 379 13.69 41.67 19.87
N SER A 380 13.29 42.69 19.18
CA SER A 380 12.83 43.93 19.80
C SER A 380 11.31 44.00 19.97
N ASP A 381 10.52 43.34 19.10
CA ASP A 381 9.07 43.42 19.09
C ASP A 381 8.41 42.12 18.58
N LYS A 382 7.10 42.12 18.35
CA LYS A 382 6.32 40.99 17.86
C LYS A 382 6.17 40.96 16.33
N ARG A 383 7.25 41.16 15.58
CA ARG A 383 7.22 41.04 14.12
C ARG A 383 6.92 39.61 13.67
N PRO A 384 6.26 39.46 12.52
CA PRO A 384 6.12 38.14 11.91
C PRO A 384 7.49 37.54 11.62
N ILE A 385 7.71 36.29 12.06
CA ILE A 385 8.92 35.54 11.79
C ILE A 385 8.78 34.92 10.42
N VAL A 386 9.75 35.16 9.54
CA VAL A 386 9.82 34.60 8.20
C VAL A 386 11.10 33.79 8.02
N HIS A 387 11.02 32.75 7.22
CA HIS A 387 12.21 32.04 6.76
C HIS A 387 12.84 32.86 5.62
N TRP A 388 14.12 32.67 5.43
CA TRP A 388 14.92 33.40 4.47
C TRP A 388 16.16 32.61 4.11
N LEU A 389 16.95 33.07 3.13
CA LEU A 389 18.13 32.37 2.70
C LEU A 389 19.16 33.32 2.08
N PRO A 390 20.46 33.28 2.46
CA PRO A 390 21.48 34.03 1.75
C PRO A 390 21.63 33.56 0.31
N VAL A 391 21.78 34.48 -0.63
CA VAL A 391 21.96 34.19 -2.05
C VAL A 391 23.16 33.28 -2.29
N SER A 392 24.28 33.54 -1.62
CA SER A 392 25.52 32.73 -1.70
C SER A 392 25.35 31.29 -1.19
N HIS A 393 24.35 31.02 -0.36
CA HIS A 393 24.07 29.71 0.22
C HIS A 393 22.87 28.97 -0.40
N SER A 394 22.37 29.48 -1.53
CA SER A 394 21.23 28.89 -2.23
C SER A 394 21.58 28.36 -3.63
N PHE A 395 20.65 27.63 -4.18
CA PHE A 395 20.56 27.27 -5.60
C PHE A 395 19.09 27.06 -5.98
N GLU A 396 18.79 27.17 -7.26
CA GLU A 396 17.46 26.90 -7.79
C GLU A 396 17.08 25.43 -7.60
N ALA A 397 15.91 25.18 -7.07
CA ALA A 397 15.40 23.84 -6.83
C ALA A 397 13.90 23.75 -7.11
N MET A 398 13.43 22.52 -7.30
CA MET A 398 12.06 22.14 -7.56
C MET A 398 11.54 21.26 -6.43
N VAL A 399 10.43 21.64 -5.84
CA VAL A 399 9.66 20.80 -4.92
C VAL A 399 8.41 20.30 -5.63
N LEU A 400 8.29 18.99 -5.76
CA LEU A 400 7.14 18.30 -6.35
C LEU A 400 6.15 17.98 -5.25
N SER A 401 4.90 18.35 -5.40
CA SER A 401 3.81 17.94 -4.49
C SER A 401 2.68 17.27 -5.27
N THR A 402 1.90 16.45 -4.59
CA THR A 402 0.73 15.78 -5.19
C THR A 402 -0.55 16.46 -4.72
N LYS A 403 -1.35 16.93 -5.65
CA LYS A 403 -2.65 17.56 -5.36
C LYS A 403 -3.67 17.11 -6.40
N ASP A 404 -4.81 16.59 -5.96
CA ASP A 404 -5.93 16.19 -6.83
C ASP A 404 -5.49 15.39 -8.07
N ASP A 405 -4.66 14.34 -7.85
CA ASP A 405 -4.14 13.47 -8.93
C ASP A 405 -3.17 14.18 -9.91
N THR A 406 -2.67 15.33 -9.56
CA THR A 406 -1.67 16.07 -10.34
C THR A 406 -0.36 16.21 -9.57
N ILE A 407 0.74 16.38 -10.30
CA ILE A 407 2.01 16.79 -9.71
C ILE A 407 2.11 18.32 -9.88
N VAL A 408 2.19 19.02 -8.77
CA VAL A 408 2.43 20.46 -8.74
C VAL A 408 3.93 20.68 -8.58
N HIS A 409 4.48 21.53 -9.42
CA HIS A 409 5.88 21.92 -9.43
C HIS A 409 6.02 23.29 -8.78
N THR A 410 6.76 23.36 -7.69
CA THR A 410 7.05 24.62 -7.00
C THR A 410 8.52 24.93 -7.13
N GLU A 411 8.86 25.95 -7.90
CA GLU A 411 10.21 26.47 -8.05
C GLU A 411 10.56 27.41 -6.90
N GLY A 412 11.84 27.40 -6.50
CA GLY A 412 12.32 28.27 -5.44
C GLY A 412 13.82 28.16 -5.22
N GLN A 413 14.27 28.88 -4.19
CA GLN A 413 15.67 28.85 -3.76
C GLN A 413 15.80 27.93 -2.55
N LEU A 414 16.61 26.86 -2.71
CA LEU A 414 16.89 25.87 -1.67
C LEU A 414 18.27 26.11 -1.07
N GLU A 415 18.37 25.94 0.24
CA GLU A 415 19.64 25.94 0.94
C GLU A 415 20.57 24.86 0.42
N ARG A 416 21.86 25.21 0.24
CA ARG A 416 22.90 24.27 -0.22
C ARG A 416 23.06 23.13 0.77
N HIS A 417 22.91 21.92 0.29
CA HIS A 417 23.02 20.70 1.08
C HIS A 417 23.87 19.63 0.41
N LYS A 418 24.20 18.58 1.16
CA LYS A 418 24.94 17.39 0.68
C LYS A 418 24.18 16.08 0.96
N PHE A 419 22.87 16.19 1.16
CA PHE A 419 22.05 15.01 1.43
C PHE A 419 21.92 14.14 0.19
N LYS A 420 21.88 12.83 0.42
CA LYS A 420 21.74 11.83 -0.66
C LYS A 420 20.26 11.65 -0.99
N ALA A 421 20.00 11.13 -2.19
CA ALA A 421 18.66 10.66 -2.55
C ALA A 421 18.11 9.70 -1.48
N GLY A 422 16.84 9.85 -1.16
CA GLY A 422 16.15 9.10 -0.11
C GLY A 422 16.24 9.71 1.30
N THR A 423 17.04 10.77 1.50
CA THR A 423 17.06 11.49 2.79
C THR A 423 15.77 12.28 2.97
N ILE A 424 15.13 12.15 4.13
CA ILE A 424 14.01 13.02 4.52
C ILE A 424 14.56 14.27 5.18
N VAL A 425 14.04 15.43 4.76
CA VAL A 425 14.37 16.75 5.32
C VAL A 425 13.08 17.48 5.67
N GLN A 426 13.12 18.40 6.63
CA GLN A 426 12.04 19.35 6.82
C GLN A 426 12.40 20.66 6.08
N LEU A 427 11.57 21.05 5.13
CA LEU A 427 11.59 22.38 4.54
C LEU A 427 10.77 23.29 5.46
N GLU A 428 11.45 24.24 6.11
CA GLU A 428 10.84 25.11 7.13
C GLU A 428 9.61 25.85 6.56
N ARG A 429 8.48 25.83 7.27
CA ARG A 429 7.15 26.37 6.87
C ARG A 429 6.51 25.71 5.65
N VAL A 430 7.13 24.69 5.05
CA VAL A 430 6.59 23.99 3.88
C VAL A 430 6.13 22.59 4.27
N GLY A 431 7.01 21.81 4.89
CA GLY A 431 6.71 20.44 5.30
C GLY A 431 7.88 19.49 5.15
N TYR A 432 7.61 18.21 5.27
CA TYR A 432 8.63 17.17 5.10
C TYR A 432 8.75 16.78 3.64
N ALA A 433 9.98 16.62 3.17
CA ALA A 433 10.28 16.26 1.79
C ALA A 433 11.36 15.20 1.71
N ILE A 434 11.28 14.34 0.69
CA ILE A 434 12.33 13.38 0.35
C ILE A 434 13.22 13.95 -0.76
N VAL A 435 14.52 13.88 -0.57
CA VAL A 435 15.51 14.28 -1.57
C VAL A 435 15.53 13.26 -2.71
N VAL A 436 15.24 13.70 -3.94
CA VAL A 436 15.35 12.87 -5.16
C VAL A 436 16.75 13.00 -5.74
N ASP A 437 17.21 14.24 -5.90
CA ASP A 437 18.56 14.58 -6.33
C ASP A 437 18.99 15.93 -5.70
N SER A 438 20.07 16.51 -6.18
CA SER A 438 20.60 17.76 -5.62
C SER A 438 19.66 18.97 -5.73
N THR A 439 18.70 18.95 -6.67
CA THR A 439 17.83 20.08 -7.01
C THR A 439 16.35 19.75 -6.97
N THR A 440 16.00 18.49 -6.77
CA THR A 440 14.61 18.01 -6.81
C THR A 440 14.25 17.29 -5.52
N LEU A 441 13.14 17.70 -4.93
CA LEU A 441 12.54 17.06 -3.75
C LEU A 441 11.08 16.72 -4.03
N ILE A 442 10.58 15.67 -3.38
CA ILE A 442 9.15 15.37 -3.37
C ILE A 442 8.60 15.67 -1.97
N LEU A 443 7.57 16.48 -1.88
CA LEU A 443 6.89 16.78 -0.64
C LEU A 443 6.14 15.55 -0.13
N CYS A 444 6.51 15.05 1.05
CA CYS A 444 5.82 13.96 1.71
C CYS A 444 4.42 14.41 2.13
N HIS A 445 4.38 15.52 2.83
CA HIS A 445 3.17 16.24 3.27
C HIS A 445 3.55 17.64 3.75
N GLU A 446 2.58 18.53 3.72
CA GLU A 446 2.70 19.88 4.29
C GLU A 446 2.87 19.82 5.82
N GLU A 447 3.46 20.86 6.38
CA GLU A 447 3.49 21.06 7.83
C GLU A 447 2.04 21.34 8.29
N SER A 448 1.59 20.66 9.36
CA SER A 448 0.29 20.98 9.94
C SER A 448 0.34 22.43 10.43
N GLN A 449 -0.48 23.28 9.84
CA GLN A 449 -0.73 24.61 10.42
C GLN A 449 -1.52 24.35 11.71
N ASP A 450 -0.84 24.37 12.85
CA ASP A 450 -1.52 24.48 14.12
C ASP A 450 -2.30 25.80 14.12
N GLU A 451 -3.63 25.70 14.18
CA GLU A 451 -4.55 26.81 14.35
C GLU A 451 -4.35 27.52 15.72
#